data_4e993aefc936222ed6f0ba7704feaf83
#
_entry.id   4e993aefc936222ed6f0ba7704feaf83
#
_cell.length_a   1.000
_cell.length_b   1.000
_cell.length_c   1.000
_cell.angle_alpha   90.00
_cell.angle_beta   90.00
_cell.angle_gamma   90.00
#
_symmetry.space_group_name_H-M   'P 1'
#
loop_
_entity.id
_entity.type
_entity.pdbx_description
1 polymer ?
#
loop_
_entity_poly.entity_id
_entity_poly.type
_entity_poly.pdbx_seq_one_letter_code
_entity_poly.pdbx_strand_id
1 'polypeptide(L)'
;MTEYGNSDIYDEFGAENQEENGLLWEELFKIHTQTLDELRCRIEALESATRQKKSTVPASYCWRELPDSKAREKLWAVLRGWVDWISARYFSESYIHIPACWYKHPVAVEELTALWAGWYAAYHQDDSSPNTLAIDWHQRFFWPTLEHLKDHVYRECFRAGEHKPIRTAKLYLTDEGFEEFVAEDTRLDL
;
A
#
# COMPACT_ATOMS: atom_id res chain seq x y z
N MET A 1 -6.18 -2.76 90.50
CA MET A 1 -6.03 -1.77 89.42
C MET A 1 -4.77 -2.14 88.65
N THR A 2 -4.89 -2.83 87.57
CA THR A 2 -3.80 -3.17 86.67
C THR A 2 -4.26 -2.82 85.29
N GLU A 3 -3.72 -1.70 84.78
CA GLU A 3 -3.87 -1.29 83.38
C GLU A 3 -3.03 -2.22 82.49
N TYR A 4 -3.69 -2.90 81.59
CA TYR A 4 -3.02 -3.64 80.47
C TYR A 4 -2.76 -2.67 79.34
N GLY A 5 -1.49 -2.37 79.09
CA GLY A 5 -1.03 -1.73 77.86
C GLY A 5 -1.14 -2.69 76.73
N ASN A 6 -2.07 -2.40 75.80
CA ASN A 6 -2.30 -3.18 74.57
C ASN A 6 -2.22 -2.29 73.33
N SER A 7 -1.27 -1.37 73.27
CA SER A 7 -1.07 -0.47 72.13
C SER A 7 0.12 -0.83 71.22
N ASP A 8 1.11 -1.55 71.73
CA ASP A 8 2.40 -1.70 71.05
C ASP A 8 2.41 -2.86 70.01
N ILE A 9 1.45 -3.78 70.10
CA ILE A 9 1.39 -4.94 69.19
C ILE A 9 0.77 -4.59 67.82
N TYR A 10 -0.09 -3.62 67.73
CA TYR A 10 -0.75 -3.23 66.48
C TYR A 10 0.11 -2.32 65.60
N ASP A 11 1.04 -1.56 66.18
CA ASP A 11 1.93 -0.69 65.43
C ASP A 11 3.07 -1.45 64.72
N GLU A 12 3.56 -2.56 65.30
CA GLU A 12 4.64 -3.36 64.73
C GLU A 12 4.19 -4.19 63.53
N PHE A 13 2.97 -4.76 63.55
CA PHE A 13 2.38 -5.47 62.42
C PHE A 13 1.95 -4.55 61.27
N GLY A 14 1.65 -3.30 61.53
CA GLY A 14 1.30 -2.29 60.53
C GLY A 14 2.51 -1.80 59.71
N ALA A 15 3.68 -1.67 60.36
CA ALA A 15 4.90 -1.19 59.72
C ALA A 15 5.54 -2.24 58.80
N GLU A 16 5.60 -3.53 59.23
CA GLU A 16 6.13 -4.61 58.41
C GLU A 16 5.28 -4.82 57.13
N ASN A 17 3.96 -4.75 57.20
CA ASN A 17 3.08 -4.84 56.03
C ASN A 17 3.22 -3.65 55.07
N GLN A 18 3.57 -2.47 55.55
CA GLN A 18 3.81 -1.30 54.68
C GLN A 18 5.14 -1.37 53.93
N GLU A 19 6.19 -1.87 54.56
CA GLU A 19 7.51 -2.07 53.92
C GLU A 19 7.46 -3.21 52.87
N GLU A 20 6.83 -4.35 53.18
CA GLU A 20 6.65 -5.44 52.22
C GLU A 20 5.81 -4.99 51.01
N ASN A 21 4.73 -4.26 51.20
CA ASN A 21 3.94 -3.68 50.13
C ASN A 21 4.75 -2.65 49.32
N GLY A 22 5.58 -1.85 49.94
CA GLY A 22 6.46 -0.89 49.28
C GLY A 22 7.43 -1.58 48.32
N LEU A 23 8.11 -2.63 48.76
CA LEU A 23 9.05 -3.42 47.98
C LEU A 23 8.33 -4.12 46.79
N LEU A 24 7.14 -4.64 47.00
CA LEU A 24 6.34 -5.26 45.95
C LEU A 24 5.94 -4.27 44.86
N TRP A 25 5.55 -3.05 45.23
CA TRP A 25 5.22 -1.98 44.27
C TRP A 25 6.45 -1.50 43.50
N GLU A 26 7.63 -1.41 44.13
CA GLU A 26 8.88 -1.07 43.44
C GLU A 26 9.26 -2.14 42.37
N GLU A 27 9.15 -3.42 42.73
CA GLU A 27 9.41 -4.52 41.77
C GLU A 27 8.40 -4.52 40.61
N LEU A 28 7.11 -4.38 40.90
CA LEU A 28 6.08 -4.27 39.87
C LEU A 28 6.33 -3.08 38.96
N PHE A 29 6.69 -1.92 39.52
CA PHE A 29 7.00 -0.73 38.71
C PHE A 29 8.23 -0.95 37.83
N LYS A 30 9.27 -1.60 38.35
CA LYS A 30 10.47 -1.95 37.60
C LYS A 30 10.17 -2.92 36.43
N ILE A 31 9.36 -3.95 36.68
CA ILE A 31 8.90 -4.89 35.62
C ILE A 31 8.10 -4.17 34.56
N HIS A 32 7.16 -3.30 34.97
CA HIS A 32 6.36 -2.53 34.01
C HIS A 32 7.23 -1.60 33.16
N THR A 33 8.19 -0.91 33.77
CA THR A 33 9.09 -0.01 33.05
C THR A 33 9.94 -0.77 32.05
N GLN A 34 10.49 -1.92 32.43
CA GLN A 34 11.23 -2.78 31.50
C GLN A 34 10.37 -3.28 30.34
N THR A 35 9.15 -3.70 30.62
CA THR A 35 8.21 -4.15 29.59
C THR A 35 7.84 -3.03 28.60
N LEU A 36 7.63 -1.81 29.10
CA LEU A 36 7.36 -0.63 28.26
C LEU A 36 8.56 -0.28 27.38
N ASP A 37 9.78 -0.33 27.90
CA ASP A 37 11.00 -0.10 27.13
C ASP A 37 11.21 -1.16 26.03
N GLU A 38 10.98 -2.43 26.35
CA GLU A 38 11.01 -3.50 25.35
C GLU A 38 9.96 -3.30 24.24
N LEU A 39 8.73 -2.96 24.61
CA LEU A 39 7.66 -2.69 23.63
C LEU A 39 8.00 -1.48 22.76
N ARG A 40 8.57 -0.44 23.33
CA ARG A 40 9.03 0.73 22.60
C ARG A 40 10.11 0.37 21.57
N CYS A 41 11.13 -0.38 21.97
CA CYS A 41 12.17 -0.85 21.05
C CYS A 41 11.59 -1.71 19.91
N ARG A 42 10.61 -2.58 20.21
CA ARG A 42 9.95 -3.39 19.18
C ARG A 42 9.13 -2.53 18.22
N ILE A 43 8.43 -1.53 18.71
CA ILE A 43 7.67 -0.58 17.87
C ILE A 43 8.62 0.19 16.97
N GLU A 44 9.70 0.76 17.49
CA GLU A 44 10.71 1.48 16.71
C GLU A 44 11.36 0.59 15.63
N ALA A 45 11.64 -0.67 15.94
CA ALA A 45 12.16 -1.64 14.98
C ALA A 45 11.15 -1.96 13.87
N LEU A 46 9.86 -2.14 14.21
CA LEU A 46 8.79 -2.37 13.24
C LEU A 46 8.54 -1.14 12.36
N GLU A 47 8.54 0.04 12.94
CA GLU A 47 8.39 1.30 12.20
C GLU A 47 9.55 1.53 11.24
N SER A 48 10.79 1.25 11.65
CA SER A 48 11.97 1.37 10.79
C SER A 48 11.94 0.35 9.64
N ALA A 49 11.57 -0.90 9.91
CA ALA A 49 11.40 -1.93 8.89
C ALA A 49 10.29 -1.57 7.89
N THR A 50 9.16 -1.04 8.37
CA THR A 50 8.05 -0.57 7.53
C THR A 50 8.46 0.64 6.69
N ARG A 51 9.25 1.56 7.25
CA ARG A 51 9.76 2.74 6.53
C ARG A 51 10.75 2.33 5.44
N GLN A 52 11.59 1.33 5.69
CA GLN A 52 12.55 0.81 4.71
C GLN A 52 11.83 0.08 3.56
N LYS A 53 10.80 -0.72 3.85
CA LYS A 53 9.94 -1.39 2.85
C LYS A 53 9.17 -0.36 1.98
N LYS A 54 8.71 0.74 2.59
CA LYS A 54 8.02 1.84 1.89
C LYS A 54 8.91 2.63 0.92
N SER A 55 10.23 2.61 1.08
CA SER A 55 11.16 3.38 0.24
C SER A 55 11.33 2.82 -1.17
N THR A 56 11.06 1.53 -1.38
CA THR A 56 11.19 0.84 -2.68
C THR A 56 9.91 0.93 -3.52
N VAL A 57 8.76 1.14 -2.90
CA VAL A 57 7.47 1.27 -3.57
C VAL A 57 7.18 2.75 -3.83
N PRO A 58 6.62 3.14 -5.00
CA PRO A 58 6.15 4.50 -5.23
C PRO A 58 5.14 4.94 -4.17
N ALA A 59 5.14 6.22 -3.81
CA ALA A 59 4.21 6.78 -2.84
C ALA A 59 2.74 6.66 -3.30
N SER A 60 2.52 6.69 -4.62
CA SER A 60 1.24 6.44 -5.27
C SER A 60 1.50 5.78 -6.62
N TYR A 61 0.55 4.96 -7.08
CA TYR A 61 0.47 4.43 -8.43
C TYR A 61 -0.62 5.13 -9.27
N CYS A 62 -1.26 6.17 -8.72
CA CYS A 62 -2.19 7.03 -9.41
C CYS A 62 -1.44 8.20 -10.05
N TRP A 63 -1.32 8.24 -11.37
CA TRP A 63 -0.57 9.26 -12.10
C TRP A 63 -1.07 10.67 -11.85
N ARG A 64 -2.38 10.84 -11.61
CA ARG A 64 -3.01 12.13 -11.31
C ARG A 64 -2.60 12.69 -9.95
N GLU A 65 -2.33 11.81 -8.99
CA GLU A 65 -2.10 12.18 -7.57
C GLU A 65 -0.61 12.23 -7.19
N LEU A 66 0.29 12.10 -8.17
CA LEU A 66 1.72 12.15 -7.89
C LEU A 66 2.13 13.57 -7.45
N PRO A 67 2.79 13.70 -6.29
CA PRO A 67 3.05 14.99 -5.66
C PRO A 67 4.07 15.85 -6.42
N ASP A 68 5.03 15.22 -7.09
CA ASP A 68 6.14 15.92 -7.75
C ASP A 68 6.75 15.12 -8.92
N SER A 69 7.71 15.73 -9.59
CA SER A 69 8.45 15.12 -10.71
C SER A 69 9.28 13.90 -10.30
N LYS A 70 9.84 13.89 -9.09
CA LYS A 70 10.63 12.76 -8.59
C LYS A 70 9.76 11.53 -8.36
N ALA A 71 8.57 11.71 -7.79
CA ALA A 71 7.60 10.62 -7.64
C ALA A 71 7.19 10.06 -9.00
N ARG A 72 7.00 10.93 -10.01
CA ARG A 72 6.68 10.56 -11.39
C ARG A 72 7.83 9.79 -12.04
N GLU A 73 9.06 10.26 -11.92
CA GLU A 73 10.27 9.58 -12.42
C GLU A 73 10.43 8.19 -11.78
N LYS A 74 10.22 8.10 -10.47
CA LYS A 74 10.28 6.83 -9.74
C LYS A 74 9.22 5.84 -10.24
N LEU A 75 7.99 6.29 -10.44
CA LEU A 75 6.91 5.42 -10.96
C LEU A 75 7.23 4.96 -12.39
N TRP A 76 7.74 5.85 -13.26
CA TRP A 76 8.20 5.48 -14.60
C TRP A 76 9.31 4.42 -14.57
N ALA A 77 10.29 4.57 -13.70
CA ALA A 77 11.39 3.62 -13.59
C ALA A 77 10.91 2.24 -13.13
N VAL A 78 10.02 2.21 -12.13
CA VAL A 78 9.44 0.97 -11.63
C VAL A 78 8.57 0.29 -12.69
N LEU A 79 7.68 1.05 -13.33
CA LEU A 79 6.79 0.51 -14.35
C LEU A 79 7.58 -0.04 -15.56
N ARG A 80 8.57 0.70 -16.05
CA ARG A 80 9.43 0.24 -17.12
C ARG A 80 10.15 -1.06 -16.75
N GLY A 81 10.80 -1.10 -15.59
CA GLY A 81 11.52 -2.31 -15.15
C GLY A 81 10.60 -3.52 -15.05
N TRP A 82 9.36 -3.32 -14.57
CA TRP A 82 8.37 -4.38 -14.50
C TRP A 82 7.87 -4.83 -15.88
N VAL A 83 7.59 -3.90 -16.79
CA VAL A 83 7.16 -4.21 -18.18
C VAL A 83 8.26 -4.97 -18.92
N ASP A 84 9.52 -4.56 -18.78
CA ASP A 84 10.66 -5.26 -19.39
C ASP A 84 10.78 -6.68 -18.84
N TRP A 85 10.62 -6.85 -17.51
CA TRP A 85 10.66 -8.17 -16.87
C TRP A 85 9.48 -9.07 -17.32
N ILE A 86 8.25 -8.56 -17.33
CA ILE A 86 7.07 -9.30 -17.80
C ILE A 86 7.26 -9.72 -19.27
N SER A 87 7.74 -8.81 -20.10
CA SER A 87 7.97 -9.07 -21.52
C SER A 87 8.99 -10.21 -21.73
N ALA A 88 10.08 -10.19 -21.00
CA ALA A 88 11.09 -11.24 -21.07
C ALA A 88 10.58 -12.59 -20.53
N ARG A 89 9.74 -12.55 -19.48
CA ARG A 89 9.28 -13.75 -18.79
C ARG A 89 8.11 -14.45 -19.46
N TYR A 90 7.15 -13.70 -20.01
CA TYR A 90 5.84 -14.23 -20.43
C TYR A 90 5.64 -14.27 -21.94
N PHE A 91 6.38 -13.46 -22.71
CA PHE A 91 6.08 -13.32 -24.15
C PHE A 91 7.05 -14.04 -25.07
N SER A 92 8.02 -14.78 -24.56
CA SER A 92 8.93 -15.59 -25.38
C SER A 92 8.18 -16.66 -26.21
N GLU A 93 7.04 -17.12 -25.73
CA GLU A 93 6.22 -18.18 -26.34
C GLU A 93 4.77 -17.73 -26.59
N SER A 94 4.47 -16.44 -26.40
CA SER A 94 3.10 -15.89 -26.54
C SER A 94 2.93 -15.13 -27.83
N TYR A 95 1.73 -15.24 -28.43
CA TYR A 95 1.31 -14.40 -29.56
C TYR A 95 0.92 -12.97 -29.13
N ILE A 96 0.78 -12.74 -27.83
CA ILE A 96 0.55 -11.41 -27.24
C ILE A 96 1.88 -10.87 -26.76
N HIS A 97 2.15 -9.60 -27.04
CA HIS A 97 3.30 -8.88 -26.50
C HIS A 97 2.94 -7.41 -26.25
N ILE A 98 3.72 -6.76 -25.44
CA ILE A 98 3.64 -5.31 -25.21
C ILE A 98 4.57 -4.65 -26.23
N PRO A 99 4.06 -3.80 -27.15
CA PRO A 99 4.93 -3.14 -28.15
C PRO A 99 5.89 -2.16 -27.47
N ALA A 100 7.08 -1.99 -28.03
CA ALA A 100 8.11 -1.11 -27.50
C ALA A 100 7.67 0.36 -27.31
N CYS A 101 6.60 0.75 -28.02
CA CYS A 101 6.02 2.11 -27.93
C CYS A 101 4.91 2.26 -26.88
N TRP A 102 4.71 1.28 -25.99
CA TRP A 102 3.61 1.25 -25.01
C TRP A 102 3.49 2.55 -24.19
N TYR A 103 4.61 3.14 -23.82
CA TYR A 103 4.69 4.38 -23.04
C TYR A 103 4.13 5.62 -23.76
N LYS A 104 3.94 5.55 -25.08
CA LYS A 104 3.33 6.61 -25.89
C LYS A 104 1.79 6.55 -25.91
N HIS A 105 1.22 5.52 -25.31
CA HIS A 105 -0.22 5.31 -25.24
C HIS A 105 -0.72 5.52 -23.80
N PRO A 106 -1.36 6.67 -23.49
CA PRO A 106 -1.76 6.99 -22.11
C PRO A 106 -2.60 5.90 -21.46
N VAL A 107 -3.55 5.32 -22.18
CA VAL A 107 -4.39 4.21 -21.68
C VAL A 107 -3.54 3.00 -21.31
N ALA A 108 -2.56 2.64 -22.13
CA ALA A 108 -1.66 1.53 -21.81
C ALA A 108 -0.82 1.82 -20.56
N VAL A 109 -0.39 3.06 -20.38
CA VAL A 109 0.35 3.47 -19.18
C VAL A 109 -0.50 3.28 -17.92
N GLU A 110 -1.74 3.74 -17.93
CA GLU A 110 -2.66 3.59 -16.80
C GLU A 110 -2.97 2.11 -16.51
N GLU A 111 -3.34 1.33 -17.52
CA GLU A 111 -3.69 -0.08 -17.34
C GLU A 111 -2.49 -0.95 -16.92
N LEU A 112 -1.31 -0.74 -17.49
CA LEU A 112 -0.10 -1.45 -17.09
C LEU A 112 0.35 -1.06 -15.68
N THR A 113 0.12 0.19 -15.26
CA THR A 113 0.37 0.61 -13.88
C THR A 113 -0.58 -0.09 -12.91
N ALA A 114 -1.85 -0.18 -13.24
CA ALA A 114 -2.84 -0.90 -12.43
C ALA A 114 -2.51 -2.41 -12.35
N LEU A 115 -2.08 -3.01 -13.47
CA LEU A 115 -1.61 -4.41 -13.49
C LEU A 115 -0.38 -4.63 -12.61
N TRP A 116 0.59 -3.72 -12.67
CA TRP A 116 1.75 -3.77 -11.81
C TRP A 116 1.37 -3.69 -10.32
N ALA A 117 0.48 -2.75 -9.95
CA ALA A 117 0.00 -2.60 -8.58
C ALA A 117 -0.71 -3.88 -8.09
N GLY A 118 -1.56 -4.47 -8.92
CA GLY A 118 -2.22 -5.75 -8.63
C GLY A 118 -1.24 -6.91 -8.50
N TRP A 119 -0.22 -6.99 -9.36
CA TRP A 119 0.87 -7.96 -9.25
C TRP A 119 1.63 -7.79 -7.94
N TYR A 120 1.99 -6.54 -7.62
CA TYR A 120 2.70 -6.24 -6.39
C TYR A 120 1.89 -6.69 -5.16
N ALA A 121 0.61 -6.38 -5.12
CA ALA A 121 -0.28 -6.81 -4.05
C ALA A 121 -0.41 -8.33 -3.95
N ALA A 122 -0.43 -9.05 -5.08
CA ALA A 122 -0.56 -10.50 -5.10
C ALA A 122 0.70 -11.25 -4.64
N TYR A 123 1.90 -10.69 -4.91
CA TYR A 123 3.17 -11.37 -4.66
C TYR A 123 3.99 -10.85 -3.48
N HIS A 124 3.63 -9.67 -2.91
CA HIS A 124 4.38 -9.04 -1.82
C HIS A 124 3.54 -8.91 -0.55
N GLN A 125 2.86 -9.98 -0.18
CA GLN A 125 2.12 -10.06 1.06
C GLN A 125 3.04 -10.34 2.24
N ASP A 126 2.66 -9.87 3.42
CA ASP A 126 3.39 -10.16 4.66
C ASP A 126 3.13 -11.58 5.16
N ASP A 127 2.01 -12.19 4.74
CA ASP A 127 1.68 -13.59 5.02
C ASP A 127 2.18 -14.47 3.87
N SER A 128 3.11 -15.38 4.19
CA SER A 128 3.65 -16.38 3.26
C SER A 128 2.73 -17.58 3.04
N SER A 129 1.52 -17.57 3.61
CA SER A 129 0.54 -18.65 3.43
C SER A 129 0.15 -18.78 1.95
N PRO A 130 0.03 -20.02 1.42
CA PRO A 130 -0.47 -20.25 0.08
C PRO A 130 -1.87 -19.63 -0.11
N ASN A 131 -2.06 -18.88 -1.18
CA ASN A 131 -3.33 -18.23 -1.50
C ASN A 131 -3.58 -18.23 -3.02
N THR A 132 -4.77 -17.75 -3.44
CA THR A 132 -5.19 -17.72 -4.85
C THR A 132 -4.88 -16.42 -5.56
N LEU A 133 -4.33 -15.41 -4.89
CA LEU A 133 -4.19 -14.05 -5.45
C LEU A 133 -3.31 -14.01 -6.70
N ALA A 134 -2.25 -14.79 -6.74
CA ALA A 134 -1.38 -14.83 -7.92
C ALA A 134 -2.08 -15.46 -9.13
N ILE A 135 -2.84 -16.55 -8.95
CA ILE A 135 -3.59 -17.18 -10.04
C ILE A 135 -4.76 -16.31 -10.48
N ASP A 136 -5.46 -15.67 -9.53
CA ASP A 136 -6.52 -14.70 -9.83
C ASP A 136 -5.98 -13.52 -10.63
N TRP A 137 -4.80 -12.99 -10.25
CA TRP A 137 -4.14 -11.93 -11.02
C TRP A 137 -3.89 -12.33 -12.47
N HIS A 138 -3.36 -13.54 -12.72
CA HIS A 138 -3.11 -14.02 -14.08
C HIS A 138 -4.40 -14.18 -14.88
N GLN A 139 -5.40 -14.85 -14.31
CA GLN A 139 -6.59 -15.27 -15.04
C GLN A 139 -7.61 -14.13 -15.22
N ARG A 140 -7.76 -13.28 -14.23
CA ARG A 140 -8.83 -12.26 -14.21
C ARG A 140 -8.35 -10.88 -14.63
N PHE A 141 -7.05 -10.59 -14.50
CA PHE A 141 -6.53 -9.24 -14.76
C PHE A 141 -5.46 -9.25 -15.86
N PHE A 142 -4.40 -10.05 -15.74
CA PHE A 142 -3.24 -9.98 -16.63
C PHE A 142 -3.59 -10.27 -18.10
N TRP A 143 -4.04 -11.46 -18.41
CA TRP A 143 -4.34 -11.85 -19.80
C TRP A 143 -5.47 -11.04 -20.41
N PRO A 144 -6.61 -10.81 -19.74
CA PRO A 144 -7.68 -9.98 -20.30
C PRO A 144 -7.25 -8.53 -20.58
N THR A 145 -6.46 -7.91 -19.71
CA THR A 145 -5.96 -6.57 -19.96
C THR A 145 -5.01 -6.51 -21.15
N LEU A 146 -4.12 -7.49 -21.30
CA LEU A 146 -3.22 -7.55 -22.47
C LEU A 146 -3.97 -7.73 -23.77
N GLU A 147 -5.03 -8.55 -23.78
CA GLU A 147 -5.90 -8.70 -24.95
C GLU A 147 -6.63 -7.40 -25.27
N HIS A 148 -7.19 -6.73 -24.26
CA HIS A 148 -7.81 -5.42 -24.42
C HIS A 148 -6.83 -4.40 -24.98
N LEU A 149 -5.66 -4.28 -24.44
CA LEU A 149 -4.62 -3.37 -24.91
C LEU A 149 -4.23 -3.64 -26.36
N LYS A 150 -4.01 -4.92 -26.70
CA LYS A 150 -3.68 -5.36 -28.07
C LYS A 150 -4.77 -4.96 -29.06
N ASP A 151 -6.03 -5.20 -28.71
CA ASP A 151 -7.14 -5.06 -29.65
C ASP A 151 -7.73 -3.65 -29.72
N HIS A 152 -7.55 -2.83 -28.72
CA HIS A 152 -8.19 -1.51 -28.64
C HIS A 152 -7.19 -0.36 -28.54
N VAL A 153 -6.07 -0.52 -27.83
CA VAL A 153 -5.18 0.61 -27.52
C VAL A 153 -4.04 0.74 -28.53
N TYR A 154 -3.34 -0.33 -28.82
CA TYR A 154 -2.20 -0.29 -29.76
C TYR A 154 -2.33 -1.26 -30.95
N ARG A 155 -3.56 -1.57 -31.32
CA ARG A 155 -3.86 -2.47 -32.47
C ARG A 155 -3.06 -2.13 -33.72
N GLU A 156 -3.01 -0.86 -34.11
CA GLU A 156 -2.31 -0.42 -35.31
C GLU A 156 -0.78 -0.56 -35.16
N CYS A 157 -0.24 -0.26 -33.99
CA CYS A 157 1.17 -0.46 -33.69
C CYS A 157 1.55 -1.94 -33.72
N PHE A 158 0.67 -2.79 -33.18
CA PHE A 158 0.83 -4.23 -33.15
C PHE A 158 0.86 -4.83 -34.55
N ARG A 159 -0.03 -4.37 -35.44
CA ARG A 159 -0.10 -4.84 -36.84
C ARG A 159 1.05 -4.34 -37.69
N ALA A 160 1.47 -3.10 -37.47
CA ALA A 160 2.50 -2.47 -38.31
C ALA A 160 3.92 -2.83 -37.86
N GLY A 161 4.11 -3.35 -36.64
CA GLY A 161 5.43 -3.56 -36.06
C GLY A 161 6.18 -2.26 -35.70
N GLU A 162 5.53 -1.11 -35.83
CA GLU A 162 6.05 0.23 -35.53
C GLU A 162 4.99 1.13 -34.87
N HIS A 163 5.43 2.21 -34.23
CA HIS A 163 4.48 3.14 -33.62
C HIS A 163 3.64 3.87 -34.66
N LYS A 164 2.34 3.75 -34.53
CA LYS A 164 1.35 4.55 -35.29
C LYS A 164 0.74 5.62 -34.39
N PRO A 165 0.75 6.90 -34.80
CA PRO A 165 0.13 7.97 -34.02
C PRO A 165 -1.34 7.66 -33.77
N ILE A 166 -1.77 7.86 -32.54
CA ILE A 166 -3.19 7.76 -32.18
C ILE A 166 -3.91 8.88 -32.92
N ARG A 167 -5.01 8.56 -33.64
CA ARG A 167 -5.89 9.59 -34.17
C ARG A 167 -6.39 10.41 -33.01
N THR A 168 -6.13 11.72 -33.03
CA THR A 168 -6.61 12.63 -31.99
C THR A 168 -8.13 12.58 -31.98
N ALA A 169 -8.69 11.88 -31.00
CA ALA A 169 -10.12 11.91 -30.80
C ALA A 169 -10.52 13.35 -30.40
N LYS A 170 -11.68 13.81 -30.87
CA LYS A 170 -12.24 15.06 -30.40
C LYS A 170 -12.50 14.89 -28.90
N LEU A 171 -11.84 15.71 -28.09
CA LEU A 171 -12.09 15.73 -26.65
C LEU A 171 -13.45 16.39 -26.42
N TYR A 172 -14.37 15.62 -25.85
CA TYR A 172 -15.62 16.14 -25.33
C TYR A 172 -15.39 16.39 -23.84
N LEU A 173 -15.21 17.64 -23.50
CA LEU A 173 -15.16 18.09 -22.10
C LEU A 173 -16.60 18.28 -21.61
N THR A 174 -16.76 18.23 -20.29
CA THR A 174 -18.02 18.58 -19.63
C THR A 174 -18.47 19.98 -20.10
N ASP A 175 -19.72 20.12 -20.48
CA ASP A 175 -20.26 21.38 -20.96
C ASP A 175 -20.56 22.37 -19.82
N GLU A 176 -20.93 23.58 -20.18
CA GLU A 176 -21.18 24.68 -19.24
C GLU A 176 -22.42 24.45 -18.35
N GLY A 177 -23.30 23.50 -18.72
CA GLY A 177 -24.51 23.15 -17.95
C GLY A 177 -24.24 22.29 -16.71
N PHE A 178 -23.00 21.76 -16.57
CA PHE A 178 -22.67 20.86 -15.46
C PHE A 178 -22.80 21.52 -14.07
N GLU A 179 -22.32 22.76 -13.94
CA GLU A 179 -22.39 23.49 -12.66
C GLU A 179 -23.85 23.76 -12.23
N GLU A 180 -24.70 24.06 -13.22
CA GLU A 180 -26.12 24.30 -13.00
C GLU A 180 -26.84 23.02 -12.57
N PHE A 181 -26.56 21.91 -13.23
CA PHE A 181 -27.04 20.57 -12.85
C PHE A 181 -26.64 20.19 -11.42
N VAL A 182 -25.37 20.33 -11.06
CA VAL A 182 -24.88 20.01 -9.71
C VAL A 182 -25.57 20.89 -8.65
N ALA A 183 -25.78 22.20 -8.96
CA ALA A 183 -26.44 23.09 -8.04
C ALA A 183 -27.95 22.75 -7.84
N GLU A 184 -28.61 22.16 -8.82
CA GLU A 184 -29.97 21.65 -8.68
C GLU A 184 -30.02 20.33 -7.90
N ASP A 185 -29.14 19.39 -8.21
CA ASP A 185 -29.08 18.06 -7.56
C ASP A 185 -28.82 18.18 -6.07
N THR A 186 -27.90 19.05 -5.67
CA THR A 186 -27.58 19.29 -4.24
C THR A 186 -28.68 20.02 -3.46
N ARG A 187 -29.68 20.62 -4.11
CA ARG A 187 -30.86 21.20 -3.43
C ARG A 187 -31.95 20.20 -3.10
N LEU A 188 -31.95 19.05 -3.77
CA LEU A 188 -32.98 18.01 -3.56
C LEU A 188 -32.72 17.17 -2.30
N ASP A 189 -31.55 17.25 -1.70
CA ASP A 189 -31.15 16.51 -0.50
C ASP A 189 -31.39 17.29 0.82
N LEU A 190 -32.10 18.43 0.78
CA LEU A 190 -32.49 19.27 1.93
C LEU A 190 -34.00 19.26 2.15
#